data_c132b11a76208a0db6c8be220c5ae96b
#
_entry.id   c132b11a76208a0db6c8be220c5ae96b
#
_cell.length_a   1.000
_cell.length_b   1.000
_cell.length_c   1.000
_cell.angle_alpha   90.00
_cell.angle_beta   90.00
_cell.angle_gamma   90.00
#
_symmetry.space_group_name_H-M   'P 1'
#
loop_
_entity.id
_entity.type
_entity.pdbx_description
1 polymer ?
#
loop_
_entity_poly.entity_id
_entity_poly.type
_entity_poly.pdbx_seq_one_letter_code
_entity_poly.pdbx_strand_id
1 'polypeptide(L)'
;MSDERMPHSADHPGTGAAPHHPHKRPAFEPGERLLRRPERDPAMRRPTSTVAGAVLVLLRAAAGLVVIAGIAVQWPAILADPDVELTLDGVSEAEAGQWALWVVVVVGGLFVLLDIVFAAFVLRGSNVARVAVMVISTLSISTTFFGWWAQGQEIHVNQTFASLALDILVLLALSSRSAAAYARRNEQR
;
A
#
# COMPACT_ATOMS: atom_id res chain seq x y z
N MET A 1 51.67 -68.97 -24.63
CA MET A 1 52.30 -68.40 -23.47
C MET A 1 52.59 -66.94 -23.78
N SER A 2 51.59 -66.13 -23.77
CA SER A 2 51.78 -64.68 -24.00
C SER A 2 50.80 -63.96 -23.20
N ASP A 3 51.32 -63.28 -22.24
CA ASP A 3 50.69 -62.49 -21.25
C ASP A 3 50.31 -61.13 -21.89
N GLU A 4 49.04 -60.87 -22.11
CA GLU A 4 48.56 -59.66 -22.73
C GLU A 4 47.86 -58.81 -21.69
N ARG A 5 48.64 -57.89 -21.15
CA ARG A 5 48.15 -56.87 -20.18
C ARG A 5 47.34 -55.82 -20.93
N MET A 6 46.10 -55.70 -20.56
CA MET A 6 45.24 -54.58 -20.97
C MET A 6 45.69 -53.27 -20.32
N PRO A 7 45.70 -52.19 -21.06
CA PRO A 7 46.02 -50.87 -20.55
C PRO A 7 44.83 -50.24 -19.80
N HIS A 8 45.19 -49.62 -18.72
CA HIS A 8 44.38 -48.74 -17.89
C HIS A 8 43.53 -47.72 -18.67
N SER A 9 42.23 -47.75 -18.41
CA SER A 9 41.35 -46.62 -18.74
C SER A 9 41.70 -45.41 -17.89
N ALA A 10 42.13 -44.37 -18.55
CA ALA A 10 42.36 -43.09 -17.94
C ALA A 10 41.04 -42.45 -17.46
N ASP A 11 40.99 -42.16 -16.19
CA ASP A 11 40.04 -41.25 -15.59
C ASP A 11 39.93 -39.95 -16.37
N HIS A 12 38.74 -39.63 -16.84
CA HIS A 12 38.42 -38.31 -17.32
C HIS A 12 37.83 -37.50 -16.14
N PRO A 13 38.59 -36.59 -15.55
CA PRO A 13 38.03 -35.62 -14.64
C PRO A 13 37.49 -34.45 -15.47
N GLY A 14 36.26 -34.10 -15.29
CA GLY A 14 35.80 -32.77 -15.68
C GLY A 14 34.63 -32.74 -16.62
N THR A 15 33.48 -33.23 -16.18
CA THR A 15 32.21 -32.64 -16.63
C THR A 15 32.06 -31.28 -15.99
N GLY A 16 32.67 -30.28 -16.59
CA GLY A 16 32.39 -28.90 -16.28
C GLY A 16 30.89 -28.69 -16.43
N ALA A 17 30.22 -28.39 -15.32
CA ALA A 17 28.82 -27.97 -15.32
C ALA A 17 28.68 -26.81 -16.29
N ALA A 18 28.01 -27.03 -17.40
CA ALA A 18 27.70 -25.99 -18.36
C ALA A 18 27.02 -24.82 -17.60
N PRO A 19 27.46 -23.58 -17.84
CA PRO A 19 26.84 -22.44 -17.19
C PRO A 19 25.33 -22.48 -17.45
N HIS A 20 24.52 -22.53 -16.38
CA HIS A 20 23.07 -22.42 -16.46
C HIS A 20 22.76 -21.04 -17.05
N HIS A 21 22.64 -20.98 -18.38
CA HIS A 21 22.03 -19.82 -19.01
C HIS A 21 20.59 -19.69 -18.48
N PRO A 22 20.22 -18.56 -17.89
CA PRO A 22 18.85 -18.35 -17.47
C PRO A 22 17.98 -18.52 -18.72
N HIS A 23 17.12 -19.54 -18.73
CA HIS A 23 16.18 -19.76 -19.81
C HIS A 23 15.38 -18.47 -20.00
N LYS A 24 15.58 -17.78 -21.12
CA LYS A 24 14.74 -16.67 -21.54
C LYS A 24 13.29 -17.16 -21.50
N ARG A 25 12.47 -16.56 -20.67
CA ARG A 25 11.04 -16.90 -20.62
C ARG A 25 10.48 -16.76 -22.04
N PRO A 26 9.74 -17.75 -22.55
CA PRO A 26 9.13 -17.64 -23.86
C PRO A 26 8.24 -16.39 -23.86
N ALA A 27 8.31 -15.61 -24.95
CA ALA A 27 7.52 -14.37 -25.09
C ALA A 27 6.00 -14.61 -25.01
N PHE A 28 5.59 -15.87 -25.11
CA PHE A 28 4.20 -16.31 -24.99
C PHE A 28 4.13 -17.36 -23.87
N GLU A 29 3.65 -16.97 -22.69
CA GLU A 29 3.29 -17.96 -21.66
C GLU A 29 1.97 -18.61 -22.06
N PRO A 30 1.91 -19.97 -22.17
CA PRO A 30 0.66 -20.67 -22.44
C PRO A 30 -0.40 -20.27 -21.42
N GLY A 31 -1.64 -20.02 -21.89
CA GLY A 31 -2.75 -19.56 -21.03
C GLY A 31 -2.99 -20.47 -19.82
N GLU A 32 -2.67 -21.78 -19.90
CA GLU A 32 -2.74 -22.73 -18.80
C GLU A 32 -1.82 -22.39 -17.62
N ARG A 33 -0.65 -21.77 -17.87
CA ARG A 33 0.24 -21.32 -16.79
C ARG A 33 -0.31 -20.08 -16.06
N LEU A 34 -1.06 -19.23 -16.75
CA LEU A 34 -1.72 -18.07 -16.16
C LEU A 34 -2.89 -18.50 -15.27
N LEU A 35 -3.53 -19.63 -15.60
CA LEU A 35 -4.64 -20.21 -14.84
C LEU A 35 -4.17 -21.09 -13.66
N ARG A 36 -2.91 -21.51 -13.62
CA ARG A 36 -2.37 -22.24 -12.48
C ARG A 36 -2.31 -21.31 -11.28
N ARG A 37 -3.17 -21.59 -10.30
CA ARG A 37 -3.06 -20.96 -8.98
C ARG A 37 -1.65 -21.21 -8.43
N PRO A 38 -0.93 -20.17 -7.99
CA PRO A 38 0.36 -20.37 -7.35
C PRO A 38 0.22 -21.38 -6.21
N GLU A 39 1.12 -22.37 -6.20
CA GLU A 39 1.16 -23.40 -5.16
C GLU A 39 1.33 -22.72 -3.80
N ARG A 40 0.52 -23.11 -2.84
CA ARG A 40 0.49 -22.49 -1.51
C ARG A 40 1.65 -23.01 -0.69
N ASP A 41 2.59 -22.16 -0.35
CA ASP A 41 3.62 -22.47 0.64
C ASP A 41 3.13 -22.03 2.04
N PRO A 42 2.79 -22.97 2.95
CA PRO A 42 2.37 -22.64 4.31
C PRO A 42 3.47 -22.00 5.15
N ALA A 43 4.75 -22.17 4.76
CA ALA A 43 5.92 -21.62 5.43
C ALA A 43 6.39 -20.28 4.82
N MET A 44 5.64 -19.71 3.88
CA MET A 44 6.00 -18.46 3.21
C MET A 44 6.29 -17.34 4.22
N ARG A 45 7.50 -16.82 4.23
CA ARG A 45 7.86 -15.62 5.01
C ARG A 45 7.06 -14.42 4.51
N ARG A 46 6.82 -13.46 5.41
CA ARG A 46 6.12 -12.21 5.05
C ARG A 46 6.83 -11.53 3.88
N PRO A 47 6.15 -11.30 2.74
CA PRO A 47 6.76 -10.63 1.61
C PRO A 47 7.14 -9.19 1.97
N THR A 48 8.26 -8.72 1.47
CA THR A 48 8.72 -7.33 1.66
C THR A 48 7.69 -6.31 1.19
N SER A 49 6.94 -6.62 0.12
CA SER A 49 5.86 -5.78 -0.39
C SER A 49 4.70 -5.60 0.60
N THR A 50 4.35 -6.64 1.37
CA THR A 50 3.32 -6.54 2.41
C THR A 50 3.79 -5.66 3.57
N VAL A 51 5.06 -5.81 3.98
CA VAL A 51 5.65 -4.96 5.01
C VAL A 51 5.75 -3.52 4.53
N ALA A 52 6.24 -3.30 3.31
CA ALA A 52 6.32 -1.97 2.71
C ALA A 52 4.94 -1.31 2.62
N GLY A 53 3.90 -2.04 2.17
CA GLY A 53 2.53 -1.55 2.13
C GLY A 53 2.01 -1.13 3.50
N ALA A 54 2.24 -1.93 4.54
CA ALA A 54 1.83 -1.59 5.89
C ALA A 54 2.59 -0.37 6.46
N VAL A 55 3.90 -0.27 6.19
CA VAL A 55 4.70 0.91 6.58
C VAL A 55 4.20 2.17 5.89
N LEU A 56 3.84 2.10 4.60
CA LEU A 56 3.28 3.23 3.87
C LEU A 56 1.92 3.65 4.43
N VAL A 57 1.05 2.71 4.82
CA VAL A 57 -0.23 3.03 5.49
C VAL A 57 0.01 3.70 6.84
N LEU A 58 0.99 3.23 7.62
CA LEU A 58 1.37 3.90 8.89
C LEU A 58 1.95 5.29 8.66
N LEU A 59 2.74 5.48 7.61
CA LEU A 59 3.26 6.80 7.24
C LEU A 59 2.12 7.75 6.84
N ARG A 60 1.11 7.25 6.12
CA ARG A 60 -0.12 8.01 5.81
C ARG A 60 -0.87 8.39 7.09
N ALA A 61 -1.03 7.47 8.04
CA ALA A 61 -1.63 7.75 9.34
C ALA A 61 -0.87 8.84 10.10
N ALA A 62 0.47 8.78 10.10
CA ALA A 62 1.31 9.80 10.74
C ALA A 62 1.17 11.17 10.05
N ALA A 63 1.14 11.20 8.71
CA ALA A 63 0.87 12.42 7.96
C ALA A 63 -0.52 13.00 8.29
N GLY A 64 -1.55 12.16 8.39
CA GLY A 64 -2.90 12.55 8.81
C GLY A 64 -2.92 13.19 10.19
N LEU A 65 -2.18 12.63 11.16
CA LEU A 65 -2.04 13.22 12.50
C LEU A 65 -1.39 14.61 12.45
N VAL A 66 -0.35 14.78 11.62
CA VAL A 66 0.31 16.08 11.44
C VAL A 66 -0.66 17.11 10.86
N VAL A 67 -1.48 16.71 9.88
CA VAL A 67 -2.50 17.58 9.28
C VAL A 67 -3.55 17.98 10.31
N ILE A 68 -4.11 17.03 11.07
CA ILE A 68 -5.10 17.32 12.12
C ILE A 68 -4.53 18.27 13.17
N ALA A 69 -3.30 18.01 13.63
CA ALA A 69 -2.62 18.87 14.59
C ALA A 69 -2.39 20.28 14.01
N GLY A 70 -1.97 20.37 12.75
CA GLY A 70 -1.80 21.65 12.04
C GLY A 70 -3.09 22.44 11.96
N ILE A 71 -4.21 21.80 11.59
CA ILE A 71 -5.54 22.43 11.57
C ILE A 71 -5.91 22.90 12.97
N ALA A 72 -5.74 22.07 14.01
CA ALA A 72 -6.09 22.43 15.37
C ALA A 72 -5.29 23.65 15.89
N VAL A 73 -4.00 23.72 15.56
CA VAL A 73 -3.14 24.88 15.93
C VAL A 73 -3.52 26.14 15.18
N GLN A 74 -3.87 26.01 13.91
CA GLN A 74 -4.24 27.14 13.04
C GLN A 74 -5.73 27.52 13.14
N TRP A 75 -6.51 26.78 13.94
CA TRP A 75 -7.96 26.94 14.01
C TRP A 75 -8.43 28.38 14.26
N PRO A 76 -7.82 29.16 15.20
CA PRO A 76 -8.22 30.55 15.41
C PRO A 76 -7.98 31.44 14.18
N ALA A 77 -6.94 31.15 13.40
CA ALA A 77 -6.66 31.90 12.17
C ALA A 77 -7.65 31.53 11.05
N ILE A 78 -8.06 30.27 10.98
CA ILE A 78 -9.07 29.77 10.03
C ILE A 78 -10.43 30.44 10.31
N LEU A 79 -10.81 30.55 11.59
CA LEU A 79 -12.07 31.22 11.98
C LEU A 79 -12.04 32.74 11.80
N ALA A 80 -10.84 33.34 11.75
CA ALA A 80 -10.69 34.79 11.49
C ALA A 80 -10.71 35.13 9.99
N ASP A 81 -10.73 34.11 9.11
CA ASP A 81 -10.81 34.29 7.67
C ASP A 81 -12.24 34.72 7.28
N PRO A 82 -12.44 35.88 6.64
CA PRO A 82 -13.75 36.38 6.26
C PRO A 82 -14.49 35.49 5.24
N ASP A 83 -13.78 34.62 4.55
CA ASP A 83 -14.36 33.68 3.59
C ASP A 83 -14.95 32.42 4.28
N VAL A 84 -14.74 32.26 5.60
CA VAL A 84 -15.23 31.14 6.40
C VAL A 84 -16.44 31.56 7.21
N GLU A 85 -17.65 31.32 6.71
CA GLU A 85 -18.90 31.49 7.45
C GLU A 85 -19.37 30.14 8.02
N LEU A 86 -19.36 30.02 9.35
CA LEU A 86 -19.92 28.85 10.06
C LEU A 86 -21.26 29.24 10.68
N THR A 87 -22.34 29.00 9.96
CA THR A 87 -23.70 29.23 10.45
C THR A 87 -24.39 27.91 10.78
N LEU A 88 -24.78 27.74 12.04
CA LEU A 88 -25.68 26.69 12.50
C LEU A 88 -26.90 27.33 13.13
N ASP A 89 -28.09 26.89 12.71
CA ASP A 89 -29.35 27.44 13.24
C ASP A 89 -29.42 27.32 14.77
N GLY A 90 -29.54 28.50 15.44
CA GLY A 90 -29.69 28.58 16.89
C GLY A 90 -28.41 28.46 17.71
N VAL A 91 -27.23 28.48 17.08
CA VAL A 91 -25.92 28.37 17.73
C VAL A 91 -25.06 29.61 17.43
N SER A 92 -24.33 30.09 18.44
CA SER A 92 -23.40 31.21 18.21
C SER A 92 -22.25 30.79 17.32
N GLU A 93 -21.64 31.74 16.55
CA GLU A 93 -20.49 31.46 15.68
C GLU A 93 -19.31 30.82 16.42
N ALA A 94 -19.05 31.25 17.66
CA ALA A 94 -17.99 30.69 18.50
C ALA A 94 -18.25 29.21 18.86
N GLU A 95 -19.50 28.86 19.19
CA GLU A 95 -19.90 27.48 19.46
C GLU A 95 -19.88 26.63 18.19
N ALA A 96 -20.37 27.19 17.07
CA ALA A 96 -20.30 26.52 15.76
C ALA A 96 -18.86 26.21 15.37
N GLY A 97 -17.93 27.17 15.56
CA GLY A 97 -16.51 26.97 15.34
C GLY A 97 -15.91 25.86 16.21
N GLN A 98 -16.29 25.80 17.49
CA GLN A 98 -15.82 24.75 18.38
C GLN A 98 -16.35 23.35 17.98
N TRP A 99 -17.62 23.27 17.60
CA TRP A 99 -18.20 22.01 17.09
C TRP A 99 -17.53 21.57 15.81
N ALA A 100 -17.26 22.49 14.88
CA ALA A 100 -16.56 22.16 13.62
C ALA A 100 -15.14 21.63 13.89
N LEU A 101 -14.39 22.19 14.83
CA LEU A 101 -13.08 21.65 15.24
C LEU A 101 -13.21 20.22 15.78
N TRP A 102 -14.18 19.97 16.66
CA TRP A 102 -14.40 18.63 17.20
C TRP A 102 -14.76 17.63 16.11
N VAL A 103 -15.59 18.01 15.15
CA VAL A 103 -15.90 17.15 13.99
C VAL A 103 -14.63 16.82 13.22
N VAL A 104 -13.78 17.79 12.91
CA VAL A 104 -12.51 17.57 12.19
C VAL A 104 -11.61 16.61 12.97
N VAL A 105 -11.44 16.85 14.28
CA VAL A 105 -10.56 16.02 15.13
C VAL A 105 -11.09 14.60 15.28
N VAL A 106 -12.39 14.45 15.53
CA VAL A 106 -13.01 13.13 15.73
C VAL A 106 -13.03 12.33 14.42
N VAL A 107 -13.50 12.94 13.34
CA VAL A 107 -13.59 12.26 12.03
C VAL A 107 -12.18 11.96 11.51
N GLY A 108 -11.27 12.95 11.54
CA GLY A 108 -9.88 12.74 11.13
C GLY A 108 -9.16 11.71 11.99
N GLY A 109 -9.33 11.77 13.31
CA GLY A 109 -8.80 10.78 14.24
C GLY A 109 -9.33 9.37 14.00
N LEU A 110 -10.61 9.23 13.63
CA LEU A 110 -11.20 7.96 13.25
C LEU A 110 -10.53 7.38 11.98
N PHE A 111 -10.27 8.19 10.96
CA PHE A 111 -9.56 7.76 9.76
C PHE A 111 -8.13 7.30 10.08
N VAL A 112 -7.41 8.05 10.91
CA VAL A 112 -6.07 7.67 11.37
C VAL A 112 -6.10 6.33 12.13
N LEU A 113 -7.08 6.14 13.01
CA LEU A 113 -7.26 4.88 13.74
C LEU A 113 -7.54 3.72 12.78
N LEU A 114 -8.41 3.92 11.80
CA LEU A 114 -8.70 2.91 10.77
C LEU A 114 -7.44 2.54 9.97
N ASP A 115 -6.61 3.50 9.59
CA ASP A 115 -5.34 3.24 8.91
C ASP A 115 -4.41 2.36 9.76
N ILE A 116 -4.27 2.66 11.06
CA ILE A 116 -3.45 1.87 11.98
C ILE A 116 -3.99 0.44 12.11
N VAL A 117 -5.30 0.29 12.27
CA VAL A 117 -5.97 -1.01 12.35
C VAL A 117 -5.78 -1.80 11.06
N PHE A 118 -5.99 -1.18 9.90
CA PHE A 118 -5.77 -1.84 8.61
C PHE A 118 -4.31 -2.20 8.39
N ALA A 119 -3.34 -1.35 8.76
CA ALA A 119 -1.92 -1.69 8.70
C ALA A 119 -1.61 -2.95 9.52
N ALA A 120 -2.16 -3.06 10.74
CA ALA A 120 -1.99 -4.24 11.58
C ALA A 120 -2.61 -5.50 10.94
N PHE A 121 -3.79 -5.40 10.34
CA PHE A 121 -4.44 -6.52 9.64
C PHE A 121 -3.71 -6.91 8.35
N VAL A 122 -3.19 -5.95 7.59
CA VAL A 122 -2.34 -6.19 6.41
C VAL A 122 -1.09 -6.97 6.81
N LEU A 123 -0.43 -6.60 7.92
CA LEU A 123 0.72 -7.33 8.46
C LEU A 123 0.36 -8.75 8.90
N ARG A 124 -0.88 -8.99 9.34
CA ARG A 124 -1.40 -10.33 9.66
C ARG A 124 -1.79 -11.13 8.41
N GLY A 125 -1.74 -10.51 7.22
CA GLY A 125 -2.08 -11.16 5.95
C GLY A 125 -3.59 -11.23 5.67
N SER A 126 -4.38 -10.31 6.21
CA SER A 126 -5.81 -10.21 5.89
C SER A 126 -6.02 -9.67 4.48
N ASN A 127 -6.68 -10.45 3.63
CA ASN A 127 -7.02 -10.00 2.28
C ASN A 127 -8.10 -8.92 2.29
N VAL A 128 -9.04 -9.00 3.22
CA VAL A 128 -10.09 -7.99 3.39
C VAL A 128 -9.47 -6.62 3.70
N ALA A 129 -8.55 -6.56 4.67
CA ALA A 129 -7.88 -5.31 5.02
C ALA A 129 -7.08 -4.75 3.84
N ARG A 130 -6.38 -5.62 3.09
CA ARG A 130 -5.66 -5.23 1.88
C ARG A 130 -6.59 -4.60 0.84
N VAL A 131 -7.72 -5.26 0.53
CA VAL A 131 -8.71 -4.76 -0.44
C VAL A 131 -9.33 -3.46 0.06
N ALA A 132 -9.69 -3.37 1.35
CA ALA A 132 -10.24 -2.16 1.96
C ALA A 132 -9.28 -0.97 1.82
N VAL A 133 -8.00 -1.14 2.15
CA VAL A 133 -6.99 -0.09 1.97
C VAL A 133 -6.87 0.33 0.51
N MET A 134 -6.85 -0.62 -0.43
CA MET A 134 -6.78 -0.31 -1.87
C MET A 134 -8.01 0.49 -2.33
N VAL A 135 -9.21 0.14 -1.87
CA VAL A 135 -10.46 0.86 -2.19
C VAL A 135 -10.41 2.27 -1.59
N ILE A 136 -10.02 2.41 -0.33
CA ILE A 136 -9.91 3.72 0.35
C ILE A 136 -8.90 4.61 -0.38
N SER A 137 -7.70 4.10 -0.72
CA SER A 137 -6.71 4.87 -1.46
C SER A 137 -7.21 5.26 -2.85
N THR A 138 -7.93 4.38 -3.55
CA THR A 138 -8.52 4.72 -4.86
C THR A 138 -9.57 5.82 -4.72
N LEU A 139 -10.44 5.74 -3.71
CA LEU A 139 -11.44 6.77 -3.43
C LEU A 139 -10.78 8.10 -3.07
N SER A 140 -9.74 8.08 -2.22
CA SER A 140 -8.96 9.27 -1.84
C SER A 140 -8.39 9.97 -3.07
N ILE A 141 -7.70 9.23 -3.94
CA ILE A 141 -7.15 9.75 -5.20
C ILE A 141 -8.26 10.33 -6.08
N SER A 142 -9.36 9.60 -6.23
CA SER A 142 -10.48 10.04 -7.07
C SER A 142 -11.13 11.31 -6.52
N THR A 143 -11.38 11.38 -5.22
CA THR A 143 -11.98 12.56 -4.57
C THR A 143 -11.07 13.79 -4.72
N THR A 144 -9.76 13.62 -4.52
CA THR A 144 -8.78 14.69 -4.71
C THR A 144 -8.78 15.19 -6.16
N PHE A 145 -8.81 14.26 -7.12
CA PHE A 145 -8.84 14.61 -8.54
C PHE A 145 -10.12 15.35 -8.94
N PHE A 146 -11.29 14.84 -8.52
CA PHE A 146 -12.58 15.47 -8.82
C PHE A 146 -12.74 16.81 -8.11
N GLY A 147 -12.27 16.92 -6.86
CA GLY A 147 -12.28 18.17 -6.12
C GLY A 147 -11.46 19.26 -6.82
N TRP A 148 -10.28 18.87 -7.30
CA TRP A 148 -9.43 19.78 -8.10
C TRP A 148 -10.11 20.18 -9.41
N TRP A 149 -10.70 19.23 -10.16
CA TRP A 149 -11.40 19.55 -11.41
C TRP A 149 -12.59 20.49 -11.19
N ALA A 150 -13.43 20.21 -10.17
CA ALA A 150 -14.66 20.97 -9.95
C ALA A 150 -14.42 22.40 -9.47
N GLN A 151 -13.33 22.64 -8.74
CA GLN A 151 -13.06 23.94 -8.13
C GLN A 151 -12.14 24.84 -8.98
N GLY A 152 -11.56 24.32 -10.06
CA GLY A 152 -10.64 25.09 -10.93
C GLY A 152 -9.44 25.69 -10.19
N GLN A 153 -9.14 25.18 -8.99
CA GLN A 153 -8.11 25.73 -8.12
C GLN A 153 -6.72 25.40 -8.63
N GLU A 154 -5.81 26.37 -8.44
CA GLU A 154 -4.39 26.12 -8.62
C GLU A 154 -3.92 25.04 -7.65
N ILE A 155 -3.21 24.04 -8.18
CA ILE A 155 -2.70 22.93 -7.38
C ILE A 155 -1.70 23.48 -6.38
N HIS A 156 -2.06 23.51 -5.10
CA HIS A 156 -1.11 23.75 -4.02
C HIS A 156 -0.19 22.54 -3.89
N VAL A 157 0.95 22.65 -4.56
CA VAL A 157 1.88 21.56 -4.90
C VAL A 157 2.37 20.78 -3.68
N ASN A 158 2.48 21.41 -2.50
CA ASN A 158 3.26 20.84 -1.41
C ASN A 158 2.59 19.74 -0.59
N GLN A 159 1.30 19.83 -0.26
CA GLN A 159 0.62 18.83 0.58
C GLN A 159 -0.18 17.81 -0.23
N THR A 160 -0.85 18.28 -1.28
CA THR A 160 -1.71 17.41 -2.11
C THR A 160 -0.90 16.36 -2.85
N PHE A 161 0.30 16.72 -3.36
CA PHE A 161 1.16 15.75 -4.04
C PHE A 161 1.77 14.72 -3.11
N ALA A 162 2.12 15.08 -1.89
CA ALA A 162 2.67 14.15 -0.92
C ALA A 162 1.65 13.07 -0.54
N SER A 163 0.41 13.46 -0.26
CA SER A 163 -0.67 12.50 0.06
C SER A 163 -1.02 11.62 -1.15
N LEU A 164 -1.11 12.21 -2.34
CA LEU A 164 -1.38 11.47 -3.58
C LEU A 164 -0.26 10.45 -3.87
N ALA A 165 1.00 10.85 -3.71
CA ALA A 165 2.15 9.97 -3.88
C ALA A 165 2.12 8.81 -2.89
N LEU A 166 1.78 9.05 -1.61
CA LEU A 166 1.61 8.00 -0.62
C LEU A 166 0.50 7.03 -0.99
N ASP A 167 -0.65 7.50 -1.42
CA ASP A 167 -1.76 6.65 -1.84
C ASP A 167 -1.40 5.79 -3.05
N ILE A 168 -0.71 6.35 -4.05
CA ILE A 168 -0.21 5.61 -5.21
C ILE A 168 0.80 4.55 -4.78
N LEU A 169 1.75 4.88 -3.89
CA LEU A 169 2.74 3.93 -3.39
C LEU A 169 2.08 2.79 -2.58
N VAL A 170 1.06 3.09 -1.78
CA VAL A 170 0.24 2.09 -1.07
C VAL A 170 -0.41 1.15 -2.06
N LEU A 171 -1.06 1.69 -3.11
CA LEU A 171 -1.68 0.87 -4.16
C LEU A 171 -0.66 -0.03 -4.86
N LEU A 172 0.50 0.48 -5.25
CA LEU A 172 1.55 -0.28 -5.91
C LEU A 172 2.11 -1.39 -5.00
N ALA A 173 2.39 -1.08 -3.73
CA ALA A 173 2.91 -2.05 -2.78
C ALA A 173 1.90 -3.20 -2.52
N LEU A 174 0.63 -2.86 -2.31
CA LEU A 174 -0.43 -3.82 -2.01
C LEU A 174 -0.97 -4.56 -3.25
N SER A 175 -0.89 -3.99 -4.46
CA SER A 175 -1.28 -4.66 -5.71
C SER A 175 -0.29 -5.72 -6.16
N SER A 176 0.90 -5.79 -5.57
CA SER A 176 1.94 -6.75 -5.95
C SER A 176 1.47 -8.20 -5.86
N ARG A 177 1.93 -9.05 -6.79
CA ARG A 177 1.57 -10.48 -6.82
C ARG A 177 1.95 -11.21 -5.53
N SER A 178 3.06 -10.85 -4.89
CA SER A 178 3.54 -11.43 -3.65
C SER A 178 2.64 -11.08 -2.46
N ALA A 179 2.17 -9.83 -2.34
CA ALA A 179 1.22 -9.41 -1.33
C ALA A 179 -0.14 -10.13 -1.52
N ALA A 180 -0.58 -10.29 -2.77
CA ALA A 180 -1.80 -11.02 -3.10
C ALA A 180 -1.73 -12.53 -2.74
N ALA A 181 -0.58 -13.17 -2.98
CA ALA A 181 -0.37 -14.57 -2.64
C ALA A 181 -0.36 -14.79 -1.12
N TYR A 182 0.29 -13.89 -0.38
CA TYR A 182 0.34 -13.93 1.08
C TYR A 182 -1.02 -13.73 1.74
N ALA A 183 -1.82 -12.79 1.25
CA ALA A 183 -3.15 -12.52 1.78
C ALA A 183 -4.11 -13.71 1.59
N ARG A 184 -4.07 -14.38 0.42
CA ARG A 184 -4.91 -15.56 0.13
C ARG A 184 -4.59 -16.79 0.97
N ARG A 185 -3.41 -16.86 1.57
CA ARG A 185 -3.02 -17.94 2.48
C ARG A 185 -3.94 -18.02 3.70
N ASN A 186 -4.42 -16.90 4.20
CA ASN A 186 -5.20 -16.81 5.44
C ASN A 186 -6.71 -16.95 5.24
N GLU A 187 -7.23 -16.95 4.01
CA GLU A 187 -8.67 -17.04 3.74
C GLU A 187 -9.30 -18.42 4.00
N GLN A 188 -8.51 -19.43 4.35
CA GLN A 188 -8.98 -20.83 4.53
C GLN A 188 -8.72 -21.36 5.94
N ARG A 189 -8.49 -20.50 6.91
CA ARG A 189 -8.56 -20.84 8.33
C ARG A 189 -9.87 -20.35 8.91
#